data_0cc7753d60940c98bfdc08e91676ba87
#
_entry.id   0cc7753d60940c98bfdc08e91676ba87
#
_cell.length_a   1.000
_cell.length_b   1.000
_cell.length_c   1.000
_cell.angle_alpha   90.00
_cell.angle_beta   90.00
_cell.angle_gamma   90.00
#
_symmetry.space_group_name_H-M   'P 1'
#
loop_
_entity.id
_entity.type
_entity.pdbx_description
1 polymer ?
#
loop_
_entity_poly.entity_id
_entity_poly.type
_entity_poly.pdbx_seq_one_letter_code
_entity_poly.pdbx_strand_id
1 'polypeptide(L)'
;TIKGQYYRQYVRQQRAAANLIKKKVKNYHDSLQIITEGYNSLLNGKWKYMMSLKQNYEGSSSYFMLPLMEESYIPVGAPKLALQAESEILDKGGISYHSLPVYNTFSRKSHWIDVYNQGSGDLSWTAKPSDDWIIVSQKAGKTPTEDRIRVSVDWEKVPVGESIKGAVEFSSNDQKECVLVSVFNPASPVRDEMQGVYMEENGYVSIPAAGFHRKFESNDIKMNILPGVGVEGC
;
A
#
# COMPACT_ATOMS: atom_id res chain seq x y z
N THR A 1 7.78 3.76 -0.11
CA THR A 1 8.42 4.01 -1.42
C THR A 1 8.70 2.68 -2.13
N ILE A 2 8.73 2.66 -3.48
CA ILE A 2 9.04 1.45 -4.29
C ILE A 2 10.40 0.85 -3.89
N LYS A 3 11.40 1.68 -3.58
CA LYS A 3 12.71 1.23 -3.06
C LYS A 3 12.55 0.45 -1.75
N GLY A 4 11.71 0.93 -0.83
CA GLY A 4 11.42 0.22 0.42
C GLY A 4 10.72 -1.11 0.20
N GLN A 5 9.84 -1.20 -0.81
CA GLN A 5 9.22 -2.46 -1.20
C GLN A 5 10.25 -3.49 -1.71
N TYR A 6 11.21 -3.05 -2.55
CA TYR A 6 12.29 -3.91 -3.01
C TYR A 6 13.06 -4.55 -1.85
N TYR A 7 13.56 -3.74 -0.92
CA TYR A 7 14.33 -4.26 0.21
C TYR A 7 13.52 -5.18 1.11
N ARG A 8 12.26 -4.87 1.37
CA ARG A 8 11.38 -5.70 2.16
C ARG A 8 11.21 -7.09 1.55
N GLN A 9 10.95 -7.16 0.26
CA GLN A 9 10.78 -8.42 -0.45
C GLN A 9 12.08 -9.20 -0.61
N TYR A 10 13.18 -8.49 -0.80
CA TYR A 10 14.50 -9.09 -0.84
C TYR A 10 14.84 -9.79 0.49
N VAL A 11 14.64 -9.10 1.63
CA VAL A 11 14.89 -9.65 2.97
C VAL A 11 13.99 -10.84 3.26
N ARG A 12 12.74 -10.82 2.80
CA ARG A 12 11.79 -11.93 2.95
C ARG A 12 12.00 -13.09 1.98
N GLN A 13 13.09 -13.08 1.24
CA GLN A 13 13.39 -14.08 0.21
C GLN A 13 12.37 -14.15 -0.94
N GLN A 14 11.60 -13.11 -1.14
CA GLN A 14 10.64 -12.96 -2.24
C GLN A 14 11.38 -12.48 -3.51
N ARG A 15 12.31 -13.28 -3.99
CA ARG A 15 13.30 -12.88 -5.01
C ARG A 15 12.69 -12.53 -6.36
N ALA A 16 11.65 -13.26 -6.78
CA ALA A 16 10.96 -12.98 -8.03
C ALA A 16 10.29 -11.61 -8.01
N ALA A 17 9.56 -11.31 -6.93
CA ALA A 17 8.93 -10.02 -6.74
C ALA A 17 9.96 -8.89 -6.58
N ALA A 18 11.06 -9.11 -5.87
CA ALA A 18 12.16 -8.15 -5.75
C ALA A 18 12.77 -7.80 -7.12
N ASN A 19 12.97 -8.80 -8.00
CA ASN A 19 13.47 -8.58 -9.36
C ASN A 19 12.52 -7.76 -10.22
N LEU A 20 11.21 -8.02 -10.12
CA LEU A 20 10.19 -7.23 -10.83
C LEU A 20 10.23 -5.78 -10.37
N ILE A 21 10.31 -5.54 -9.05
CA ILE A 21 10.38 -4.19 -8.49
C ILE A 21 11.69 -3.50 -8.84
N LYS A 22 12.81 -4.21 -8.87
CA LYS A 22 14.09 -3.69 -9.37
C LYS A 22 13.95 -3.10 -10.78
N LYS A 23 13.28 -3.84 -11.69
CA LYS A 23 12.98 -3.36 -13.04
C LYS A 23 12.09 -2.14 -13.03
N LYS A 24 11.03 -2.11 -12.19
CA LYS A 24 10.16 -0.94 -12.04
C LYS A 24 10.93 0.30 -11.55
N VAL A 25 11.79 0.14 -10.53
CA VAL A 25 12.64 1.23 -10.01
C VAL A 25 13.51 1.83 -11.11
N LYS A 26 14.16 0.96 -11.91
CA LYS A 26 14.97 1.42 -13.03
C LYS A 26 14.13 2.19 -14.05
N ASN A 27 12.99 1.65 -14.46
CA ASN A 27 12.12 2.31 -15.44
C ASN A 27 11.63 3.68 -14.96
N TYR A 28 11.27 3.82 -13.68
CA TYR A 28 10.85 5.11 -13.11
C TYR A 28 12.00 6.11 -13.05
N HIS A 29 13.20 5.66 -12.71
CA HIS A 29 14.40 6.50 -12.74
C HIS A 29 14.68 7.02 -14.16
N ASP A 30 14.66 6.13 -15.16
CA ASP A 30 14.87 6.51 -16.57
C ASP A 30 13.77 7.47 -17.05
N SER A 31 12.51 7.24 -16.69
CA SER A 31 11.39 8.14 -17.00
C SER A 31 11.55 9.52 -16.35
N LEU A 32 12.02 9.58 -15.12
CA LEU A 32 12.27 10.83 -14.42
C LEU A 32 13.38 11.64 -15.11
N GLN A 33 14.42 10.98 -15.59
CA GLN A 33 15.47 11.61 -16.37
C GLN A 33 14.92 12.22 -17.67
N ILE A 34 14.15 11.46 -18.44
CA ILE A 34 13.53 11.93 -19.69
C ILE A 34 12.64 13.17 -19.44
N ILE A 35 11.81 13.14 -18.39
CA ILE A 35 10.93 14.25 -18.04
C ILE A 35 11.75 15.48 -17.64
N THR A 36 12.81 15.30 -16.87
CA THR A 36 13.70 16.38 -16.44
C THR A 36 14.41 17.03 -17.63
N GLU A 37 14.94 16.22 -18.55
CA GLU A 37 15.57 16.70 -19.78
C GLU A 37 14.55 17.44 -20.67
N GLY A 38 13.35 16.88 -20.82
CA GLY A 38 12.24 17.51 -21.54
C GLY A 38 11.89 18.88 -20.96
N TYR A 39 11.75 18.98 -19.64
CA TYR A 39 11.48 20.24 -18.95
C TYR A 39 12.61 21.26 -19.16
N ASN A 40 13.85 20.84 -18.99
CA ASN A 40 15.00 21.71 -19.13
C ASN A 40 15.21 22.22 -20.57
N SER A 41 14.64 21.54 -21.58
CA SER A 41 14.69 21.95 -22.98
C SER A 41 13.57 22.92 -23.40
N LEU A 42 12.54 23.09 -22.55
CA LEU A 42 11.42 23.99 -22.87
C LEU A 42 11.89 25.42 -23.14
N LEU A 43 11.21 26.09 -24.11
CA LEU A 43 11.47 27.46 -24.50
C LEU A 43 12.98 27.72 -24.81
N ASN A 44 13.58 26.83 -25.60
CA ASN A 44 15.00 26.87 -25.96
C ASN A 44 15.95 26.88 -24.77
N GLY A 45 15.57 26.14 -23.71
CA GLY A 45 16.37 25.98 -22.50
C GLY A 45 16.28 27.15 -21.52
N LYS A 46 15.24 28.01 -21.62
CA LYS A 46 15.01 29.09 -20.66
C LYS A 46 14.98 28.60 -19.20
N TRP A 47 14.47 27.37 -18.97
CA TRP A 47 14.34 26.75 -17.68
C TRP A 47 15.45 25.72 -17.37
N LYS A 48 16.53 25.73 -18.20
CA LYS A 48 17.65 24.80 -18.01
C LYS A 48 18.24 24.93 -16.61
N TYR A 49 18.43 23.79 -15.94
CA TYR A 49 18.92 23.64 -14.55
C TYR A 49 17.93 24.04 -13.44
N MET A 50 16.72 24.51 -13.75
CA MET A 50 15.70 24.71 -12.71
C MET A 50 15.17 23.39 -12.17
N MET A 51 15.08 22.36 -13.03
CA MET A 51 14.84 20.98 -12.61
C MET A 51 16.14 20.21 -12.74
N SER A 52 16.58 19.59 -11.66
CA SER A 52 17.80 18.78 -11.62
C SER A 52 17.56 17.51 -10.83
N LEU A 53 18.01 16.38 -11.38
CA LEU A 53 18.08 15.12 -10.63
C LEU A 53 19.12 15.16 -9.51
N LYS A 54 20.11 16.06 -9.63
CA LYS A 54 21.10 16.33 -8.59
C LYS A 54 20.71 17.61 -7.86
N GLN A 55 20.08 17.49 -6.72
CA GLN A 55 19.99 18.66 -5.82
C GLN A 55 21.33 18.81 -5.12
N ASN A 56 22.02 19.92 -5.42
CA ASN A 56 23.29 20.31 -4.76
C ASN A 56 23.03 20.85 -3.34
N TYR A 57 22.38 20.08 -2.50
CA TYR A 57 22.42 20.31 -1.05
C TYR A 57 23.62 19.56 -0.49
N GLU A 58 24.49 20.25 0.22
CA GLU A 58 25.56 19.61 0.96
C GLU A 58 24.97 18.48 1.83
N GLY A 59 25.39 17.23 1.56
CA GLY A 59 24.94 16.04 2.27
C GLY A 59 23.80 15.24 1.63
N SER A 60 23.18 15.67 0.52
CA SER A 60 22.00 14.98 -0.06
C SER A 60 22.23 14.31 -1.42
N SER A 61 23.47 14.18 -1.87
CA SER A 61 23.81 13.62 -3.20
C SER A 61 23.35 12.19 -3.47
N SER A 62 22.90 11.46 -2.45
CA SER A 62 22.50 10.06 -2.58
C SER A 62 21.03 9.84 -2.94
N TYR A 63 20.17 10.86 -2.84
CA TYR A 63 18.72 10.66 -3.00
C TYR A 63 18.26 10.38 -4.45
N PHE A 64 19.03 10.83 -5.42
CA PHE A 64 18.69 10.67 -6.85
C PHE A 64 19.55 9.63 -7.58
N MET A 65 20.49 9.01 -6.91
CA MET A 65 21.22 7.90 -7.50
C MET A 65 20.34 6.66 -7.56
N LEU A 66 20.43 5.93 -8.66
CA LEU A 66 19.82 4.60 -8.74
C LEU A 66 20.37 3.76 -7.58
N PRO A 67 19.52 3.22 -6.72
CA PRO A 67 20.01 2.44 -5.58
C PRO A 67 20.78 1.23 -6.09
N LEU A 68 21.93 0.96 -5.47
CA LEU A 68 22.64 -0.29 -5.67
C LEU A 68 21.71 -1.43 -5.24
N MET A 69 21.36 -2.29 -6.17
CA MET A 69 20.53 -3.47 -5.92
C MET A 69 21.35 -4.70 -6.24
N GLU A 70 21.30 -5.69 -5.38
CA GLU A 70 21.97 -6.94 -5.61
C GLU A 70 21.47 -7.62 -6.90
N GLU A 71 22.32 -8.45 -7.50
CA GLU A 71 21.99 -9.15 -8.73
C GLU A 71 20.80 -10.08 -8.57
N SER A 72 20.15 -10.34 -9.68
CA SER A 72 18.93 -11.15 -9.74
C SER A 72 19.20 -12.57 -9.26
N TYR A 73 18.51 -12.97 -8.20
CA TYR A 73 18.42 -14.37 -7.83
C TYR A 73 17.25 -15.00 -8.59
N ILE A 74 17.48 -16.10 -9.25
CA ILE A 74 16.42 -16.88 -9.88
C ILE A 74 15.90 -17.86 -8.83
N PRO A 75 14.62 -17.78 -8.43
CA PRO A 75 14.06 -18.76 -7.51
C PRO A 75 14.17 -20.17 -8.10
N VAL A 76 14.61 -21.12 -7.29
CA VAL A 76 14.74 -22.53 -7.69
C VAL A 76 13.77 -23.35 -6.86
N GLY A 77 13.11 -24.33 -7.48
CA GLY A 77 12.19 -25.22 -6.81
C GLY A 77 10.72 -25.00 -7.18
N ALA A 78 9.82 -25.78 -6.59
CA ALA A 78 8.39 -25.69 -6.85
C ALA A 78 7.80 -24.34 -6.39
N PRO A 79 6.67 -23.92 -6.97
CA PRO A 79 5.95 -22.74 -6.51
C PRO A 79 5.66 -22.84 -5.02
N LYS A 80 5.91 -21.74 -4.27
CA LYS A 80 5.75 -21.69 -2.83
C LYS A 80 4.97 -20.46 -2.43
N LEU A 81 3.87 -20.66 -1.70
CA LEU A 81 3.01 -19.59 -1.20
C LEU A 81 3.73 -18.78 -0.12
N ALA A 82 3.62 -17.48 -0.21
CA ALA A 82 3.96 -16.54 0.85
C ALA A 82 3.04 -15.34 0.79
N LEU A 83 2.76 -14.75 1.94
CA LEU A 83 1.85 -13.62 2.09
C LEU A 83 2.57 -12.40 2.66
N GLN A 84 2.02 -11.24 2.35
CA GLN A 84 2.33 -10.00 3.04
C GLN A 84 1.05 -9.20 3.24
N ALA A 85 0.68 -8.96 4.47
CA ALA A 85 -0.40 -8.05 4.81
C ALA A 85 0.06 -6.59 4.80
N GLU A 86 -0.87 -5.66 4.55
CA GLU A 86 -0.63 -4.23 4.69
C GLU A 86 -0.17 -3.91 6.11
N SER A 87 0.80 -3.00 6.24
CA SER A 87 1.37 -2.56 7.53
C SER A 87 2.02 -3.65 8.38
N GLU A 88 2.21 -4.84 7.85
CA GLU A 88 2.90 -5.90 8.58
C GLU A 88 4.35 -5.51 8.85
N ILE A 89 4.70 -5.43 10.12
CA ILE A 89 6.05 -5.20 10.59
C ILE A 89 6.64 -6.56 10.97
N LEU A 90 7.81 -6.89 10.42
CA LEU A 90 8.56 -8.07 10.86
C LEU A 90 8.92 -7.89 12.34
N ASP A 91 8.33 -8.70 13.20
CA ASP A 91 8.74 -8.75 14.58
C ASP A 91 10.15 -9.36 14.68
N LYS A 92 10.98 -8.81 15.56
CA LYS A 92 12.37 -9.25 15.76
C LYS A 92 12.49 -10.71 16.25
N GLY A 93 11.36 -11.34 16.60
CA GLY A 93 11.29 -12.72 17.08
C GLY A 93 11.03 -13.78 16.01
N GLY A 94 10.82 -13.42 14.74
CA GLY A 94 10.69 -14.39 13.64
C GLY A 94 9.37 -15.13 13.52
N ILE A 95 8.38 -14.85 14.38
CA ILE A 95 7.01 -15.37 14.26
C ILE A 95 6.18 -14.28 13.59
N SER A 96 5.87 -14.45 12.31
CA SER A 96 5.02 -13.51 11.57
C SER A 96 3.58 -13.97 11.66
N TYR A 97 2.78 -13.27 12.44
CA TYR A 97 1.33 -13.36 12.33
C TYR A 97 0.88 -12.36 11.27
N HIS A 98 0.37 -12.85 10.15
CA HIS A 98 -0.22 -11.98 9.15
C HIS A 98 -1.50 -11.38 9.69
N SER A 99 -1.52 -10.06 9.86
CA SER A 99 -2.72 -9.32 10.27
C SER A 99 -2.87 -8.05 9.45
N LEU A 100 -4.10 -7.73 9.10
CA LEU A 100 -4.43 -6.45 8.49
C LEU A 100 -4.59 -5.39 9.58
N PRO A 101 -4.43 -4.09 9.25
CA PRO A 101 -4.85 -3.01 10.12
C PRO A 101 -6.33 -3.17 10.51
N VAL A 102 -6.69 -2.66 11.68
CA VAL A 102 -8.08 -2.76 12.17
C VAL A 102 -9.02 -2.00 11.24
N TYR A 103 -10.06 -2.67 10.77
CA TYR A 103 -11.15 -2.04 10.03
C TYR A 103 -12.03 -1.26 10.97
N ASN A 104 -12.34 -0.03 10.61
CA ASN A 104 -13.10 0.88 11.46
C ASN A 104 -14.38 1.33 10.72
N THR A 105 -15.54 1.19 11.38
CA THR A 105 -16.84 1.54 10.82
C THR A 105 -16.96 3.02 10.42
N PHE A 106 -16.13 3.88 11.00
CA PHE A 106 -16.14 5.33 10.71
C PHE A 106 -15.34 5.67 9.46
N SER A 107 -14.17 5.03 9.24
CA SER A 107 -13.30 5.28 8.08
C SER A 107 -13.65 4.42 6.88
N ARG A 108 -14.10 3.18 7.12
CA ARG A 108 -14.47 2.18 6.09
C ARG A 108 -13.41 1.96 5.00
N LYS A 109 -12.15 2.04 5.37
CA LYS A 109 -11.03 1.81 4.45
C LYS A 109 -10.95 0.36 4.04
N SER A 110 -10.41 0.10 2.86
CA SER A 110 -10.01 -1.24 2.41
C SER A 110 -8.51 -1.41 2.58
N HIS A 111 -8.08 -2.63 2.89
CA HIS A 111 -6.69 -3.01 3.02
C HIS A 111 -6.29 -4.01 1.93
N TRP A 112 -5.01 -4.37 1.86
CA TRP A 112 -4.51 -5.28 0.85
C TRP A 112 -3.62 -6.37 1.45
N ILE A 113 -3.59 -7.51 0.74
CA ILE A 113 -2.69 -8.63 0.98
C ILE A 113 -2.00 -8.91 -0.34
N ASP A 114 -0.68 -8.99 -0.31
CA ASP A 114 0.09 -9.46 -1.46
C ASP A 114 0.37 -10.95 -1.31
N VAL A 115 -0.01 -11.71 -2.34
CA VAL A 115 0.27 -13.14 -2.48
C VAL A 115 1.50 -13.29 -3.34
N TYR A 116 2.55 -13.96 -2.85
CA TYR A 116 3.83 -14.08 -3.55
C TYR A 116 4.17 -15.53 -3.84
N ASN A 117 4.85 -15.71 -4.97
CA ASN A 117 5.53 -16.96 -5.30
C ASN A 117 7.00 -16.87 -4.88
N GLN A 118 7.39 -17.63 -3.86
CA GLN A 118 8.81 -17.75 -3.44
C GLN A 118 9.58 -18.82 -4.22
N GLY A 119 8.90 -19.60 -5.07
CA GLY A 119 9.50 -20.60 -5.94
C GLY A 119 9.53 -20.19 -7.41
N SER A 120 9.75 -21.13 -8.29
CA SER A 120 9.71 -20.96 -9.75
C SER A 120 8.42 -21.53 -10.34
N GLY A 121 8.08 -21.08 -11.55
CA GLY A 121 6.83 -21.45 -12.22
C GLY A 121 5.63 -20.65 -11.70
N ASP A 122 4.44 -21.14 -11.96
CA ASP A 122 3.20 -20.47 -11.61
C ASP A 122 2.64 -20.99 -10.28
N LEU A 123 2.43 -20.09 -9.34
CA LEU A 123 1.73 -20.36 -8.09
C LEU A 123 0.21 -20.28 -8.32
N SER A 124 -0.50 -21.39 -8.18
CA SER A 124 -1.96 -21.37 -8.12
C SER A 124 -2.39 -21.26 -6.66
N TRP A 125 -3.26 -20.32 -6.35
CA TRP A 125 -3.70 -20.05 -4.98
C TRP A 125 -5.21 -19.83 -4.90
N THR A 126 -5.77 -20.05 -3.69
CA THR A 126 -7.15 -19.72 -3.36
C THR A 126 -7.21 -18.93 -2.06
N ALA A 127 -8.22 -18.06 -1.93
CA ALA A 127 -8.49 -17.27 -0.74
C ALA A 127 -9.92 -17.54 -0.26
N LYS A 128 -10.05 -17.98 1.00
CA LYS A 128 -11.34 -18.30 1.62
C LYS A 128 -11.53 -17.45 2.88
N PRO A 129 -12.46 -16.47 2.87
CA PRO A 129 -12.87 -15.78 4.07
C PRO A 129 -13.54 -16.72 5.08
N SER A 130 -13.32 -16.49 6.38
CA SER A 130 -13.99 -17.24 7.47
C SER A 130 -15.45 -16.85 7.62
N ASP A 131 -15.79 -15.61 7.27
CA ASP A 131 -17.09 -15.00 7.51
C ASP A 131 -17.58 -14.28 6.24
N ASP A 132 -18.89 -14.16 6.10
CA ASP A 132 -19.54 -13.57 4.94
C ASP A 132 -19.48 -12.03 4.90
N TRP A 133 -19.08 -11.41 6.00
CA TRP A 133 -18.80 -9.97 6.07
C TRP A 133 -17.39 -9.60 5.57
N ILE A 134 -16.50 -10.57 5.33
CA ILE A 134 -15.17 -10.33 4.75
C ILE A 134 -15.25 -10.47 3.24
N ILE A 135 -14.99 -9.38 2.52
CA ILE A 135 -15.00 -9.35 1.06
C ILE A 135 -13.56 -9.33 0.55
N VAL A 136 -13.21 -10.28 -0.30
CA VAL A 136 -11.93 -10.32 -1.02
C VAL A 136 -12.16 -10.02 -2.50
N SER A 137 -11.29 -9.21 -3.12
CA SER A 137 -11.42 -8.83 -4.53
C SER A 137 -11.27 -10.01 -5.49
N GLN A 138 -10.57 -11.06 -5.06
CA GLN A 138 -10.33 -12.25 -5.85
C GLN A 138 -10.20 -13.46 -4.92
N LYS A 139 -10.91 -14.54 -5.24
CA LYS A 139 -10.95 -15.77 -4.41
C LYS A 139 -9.99 -16.85 -4.90
N ALA A 140 -9.42 -16.71 -6.08
CA ALA A 140 -8.41 -17.63 -6.63
C ALA A 140 -7.58 -16.90 -7.67
N GLY A 141 -6.34 -17.34 -7.85
CA GLY A 141 -5.46 -16.77 -8.85
C GLY A 141 -4.33 -17.71 -9.26
N LYS A 142 -3.59 -17.27 -10.26
CA LYS A 142 -2.38 -17.94 -10.73
C LYS A 142 -1.35 -16.88 -11.07
N THR A 143 -0.23 -16.88 -10.36
CA THR A 143 0.81 -15.87 -10.54
C THR A 143 2.21 -16.45 -10.55
N PRO A 144 3.08 -15.99 -11.45
CA PRO A 144 4.50 -16.35 -11.42
C PRO A 144 5.28 -15.54 -10.37
N THR A 145 4.77 -14.38 -9.94
CA THR A 145 5.48 -13.44 -9.04
C THR A 145 4.64 -13.00 -7.86
N GLU A 146 3.65 -12.13 -8.09
CA GLU A 146 2.79 -11.57 -7.05
C GLU A 146 1.41 -11.21 -7.59
N ASP A 147 0.40 -11.33 -6.72
CA ASP A 147 -0.95 -10.79 -6.90
C ASP A 147 -1.32 -9.96 -5.69
N ARG A 148 -1.96 -8.80 -5.91
CA ARG A 148 -2.48 -7.96 -4.83
C ARG A 148 -3.97 -8.14 -4.68
N ILE A 149 -4.39 -8.62 -3.52
CA ILE A 149 -5.78 -8.87 -3.16
C ILE A 149 -6.25 -7.76 -2.24
N ARG A 150 -7.33 -7.07 -2.64
CA ARG A 150 -7.99 -6.12 -1.74
C ARG A 150 -8.95 -6.85 -0.84
N VAL A 151 -8.92 -6.47 0.42
CA VAL A 151 -9.85 -6.96 1.45
C VAL A 151 -10.65 -5.78 1.97
N SER A 152 -11.95 -5.93 2.04
CA SER A 152 -12.91 -4.95 2.55
C SER A 152 -13.95 -5.63 3.43
N VAL A 153 -14.75 -4.84 4.11
CA VAL A 153 -15.76 -5.29 5.06
C VAL A 153 -17.15 -4.91 4.55
N ASP A 154 -18.06 -5.88 4.54
CA ASP A 154 -19.49 -5.64 4.33
C ASP A 154 -20.11 -5.16 5.64
N TRP A 155 -20.24 -3.84 5.77
CA TRP A 155 -20.70 -3.18 6.99
C TRP A 155 -22.18 -3.47 7.35
N GLU A 156 -22.95 -4.04 6.43
CA GLU A 156 -24.33 -4.44 6.69
C GLU A 156 -24.41 -5.82 7.38
N LYS A 157 -23.35 -6.63 7.21
CA LYS A 157 -23.29 -7.99 7.77
C LYS A 157 -22.39 -8.12 8.99
N VAL A 158 -21.48 -7.15 9.19
CA VAL A 158 -20.57 -7.23 10.33
C VAL A 158 -21.32 -7.10 11.65
N PRO A 159 -21.10 -7.95 12.63
CA PRO A 159 -21.73 -7.82 13.93
C PRO A 159 -21.34 -6.52 14.64
N VAL A 160 -22.16 -6.09 15.58
CA VAL A 160 -21.79 -4.99 16.48
C VAL A 160 -20.81 -5.51 17.53
N GLY A 161 -19.69 -4.79 17.73
CA GLY A 161 -18.66 -5.14 18.71
C GLY A 161 -17.39 -4.30 18.55
N GLU A 162 -16.64 -4.17 19.63
CA GLU A 162 -15.39 -3.39 19.65
C GLU A 162 -14.18 -4.19 19.13
N SER A 163 -14.26 -5.51 19.12
CA SER A 163 -13.16 -6.39 18.70
C SER A 163 -13.70 -7.65 18.03
N ILE A 164 -14.23 -7.46 16.82
CA ILE A 164 -14.71 -8.57 15.99
C ILE A 164 -13.52 -9.12 15.23
N LYS A 165 -13.40 -10.45 15.20
CA LYS A 165 -12.27 -11.13 14.54
C LYS A 165 -12.78 -12.09 13.49
N GLY A 166 -12.09 -12.12 12.38
CA GLY A 166 -12.22 -13.08 11.31
C GLY A 166 -10.87 -13.34 10.68
N ALA A 167 -10.84 -14.08 9.60
CA ALA A 167 -9.61 -14.42 8.91
C ALA A 167 -9.86 -14.68 7.42
N VAL A 168 -8.80 -14.57 6.63
CA VAL A 168 -8.77 -15.06 5.25
C VAL A 168 -7.72 -16.17 5.18
N GLU A 169 -8.15 -17.39 4.89
CA GLU A 169 -7.25 -18.52 4.63
C GLU A 169 -6.82 -18.49 3.16
N PHE A 170 -5.52 -18.45 2.93
CA PHE A 170 -4.92 -18.66 1.62
C PHE A 170 -4.36 -20.07 1.54
N SER A 171 -4.60 -20.76 0.44
CA SER A 171 -4.08 -22.10 0.21
C SER A 171 -3.51 -22.28 -1.18
N SER A 172 -2.43 -23.06 -1.27
CA SER A 172 -1.77 -23.47 -2.51
C SER A 172 -1.12 -24.84 -2.29
N ASN A 173 -1.54 -25.83 -3.06
CA ASN A 173 -1.14 -27.21 -2.85
C ASN A 173 -1.35 -27.63 -1.37
N ASP A 174 -0.29 -28.08 -0.71
CA ASP A 174 -0.33 -28.49 0.70
C ASP A 174 -0.02 -27.34 1.71
N GLN A 175 0.15 -26.11 1.21
CA GLN A 175 0.46 -24.96 2.03
C GLN A 175 -0.80 -24.17 2.36
N LYS A 176 -0.89 -23.76 3.63
CA LYS A 176 -1.97 -22.89 4.12
C LYS A 176 -1.38 -21.78 4.96
N GLU A 177 -1.85 -20.60 4.71
CA GLU A 177 -1.51 -19.38 5.45
C GLU A 177 -2.77 -18.61 5.80
N CYS A 178 -2.79 -17.96 6.95
CA CYS A 178 -3.96 -17.26 7.44
C CYS A 178 -3.64 -15.80 7.75
N VAL A 179 -4.50 -14.90 7.29
CA VAL A 179 -4.40 -13.47 7.59
C VAL A 179 -5.55 -13.06 8.49
N LEU A 180 -5.23 -12.51 9.66
CA LEU A 180 -6.22 -12.06 10.63
C LEU A 180 -6.86 -10.74 10.18
N VAL A 181 -8.18 -10.67 10.33
CA VAL A 181 -9.01 -9.51 10.06
C VAL A 181 -9.68 -9.09 11.37
N SER A 182 -9.41 -7.86 11.81
CA SER A 182 -10.01 -7.30 13.02
C SER A 182 -10.89 -6.12 12.65
N VAL A 183 -12.07 -6.02 13.26
CA VAL A 183 -13.05 -4.96 12.98
C VAL A 183 -13.50 -4.29 14.26
N PHE A 184 -13.53 -2.96 14.23
CA PHE A 184 -14.13 -2.10 15.25
C PHE A 184 -15.46 -1.56 14.72
N ASN A 185 -16.58 -2.08 15.26
CA ASN A 185 -17.95 -1.68 14.91
C ASN A 185 -18.77 -1.52 16.19
N PRO A 186 -18.53 -0.46 16.99
CA PRO A 186 -19.19 -0.29 18.28
C PRO A 186 -20.67 0.03 18.12
N ALA A 187 -21.46 -0.28 19.16
CA ALA A 187 -22.88 0.06 19.21
C ALA A 187 -23.12 1.58 19.28
N SER A 188 -22.19 2.33 19.87
CA SER A 188 -22.22 3.78 20.02
C SER A 188 -20.77 4.32 20.16
N PRO A 189 -20.46 5.50 19.59
CA PRO A 189 -21.33 6.31 18.73
C PRO A 189 -21.55 5.64 17.38
N VAL A 190 -22.66 5.92 16.72
CA VAL A 190 -22.86 5.50 15.33
C VAL A 190 -22.21 6.49 14.36
N ARG A 191 -21.93 6.04 13.13
CA ARG A 191 -21.21 6.85 12.15
C ARG A 191 -21.84 8.21 11.88
N ASP A 192 -23.17 8.30 11.86
CA ASP A 192 -23.89 9.54 11.58
C ASP A 192 -23.75 10.58 12.71
N GLU A 193 -23.50 10.13 13.94
CA GLU A 193 -23.22 11.01 15.09
C GLU A 193 -21.81 11.60 15.03
N MET A 194 -20.93 11.04 14.19
CA MET A 194 -19.53 11.46 14.04
C MET A 194 -19.30 12.45 12.90
N GLN A 195 -20.35 13.10 12.40
CA GLN A 195 -20.22 14.13 11.38
C GLN A 195 -19.37 15.29 11.88
N GLY A 196 -18.36 15.66 11.13
CA GLY A 196 -17.45 16.73 11.49
C GLY A 196 -16.44 16.39 12.59
N VAL A 197 -16.28 15.12 12.93
CA VAL A 197 -15.28 14.63 13.87
C VAL A 197 -14.29 13.72 13.14
N TYR A 198 -13.03 13.84 13.46
CA TYR A 198 -11.99 12.96 12.95
C TYR A 198 -11.56 12.02 14.06
N MET A 199 -11.51 10.73 13.73
CA MET A 199 -11.11 9.71 14.68
C MET A 199 -9.62 9.38 14.54
N GLU A 200 -9.02 9.05 15.67
CA GLU A 200 -7.72 8.38 15.67
C GLU A 200 -7.89 6.94 15.16
N GLU A 201 -7.02 6.56 14.24
CA GLU A 201 -6.98 5.22 13.66
C GLU A 201 -5.51 4.78 13.53
N ASN A 202 -5.16 3.67 14.15
CA ASN A 202 -3.79 3.12 14.13
C ASN A 202 -2.70 4.10 14.62
N GLY A 203 -3.01 4.91 15.64
CA GLY A 203 -2.08 5.82 16.28
C GLY A 203 -1.95 7.20 15.61
N TYR A 204 -2.79 7.54 14.64
CA TYR A 204 -2.78 8.86 13.99
C TYR A 204 -4.19 9.35 13.63
N VAL A 205 -4.33 10.67 13.52
CA VAL A 205 -5.53 11.33 12.98
C VAL A 205 -5.18 11.88 11.61
N SER A 206 -5.90 11.45 10.57
CA SER A 206 -5.74 11.93 9.21
C SER A 206 -6.86 12.90 8.85
N ILE A 207 -6.49 14.17 8.62
CA ILE A 207 -7.45 15.22 8.25
C ILE A 207 -7.11 15.70 6.84
N PRO A 208 -7.96 15.42 5.84
CA PRO A 208 -7.80 15.98 4.50
C PRO A 208 -7.85 17.52 4.57
N ALA A 209 -7.01 18.19 3.78
CA ALA A 209 -7.00 19.66 3.74
C ALA A 209 -8.36 20.26 3.35
N ALA A 210 -9.12 19.56 2.49
CA ALA A 210 -10.49 19.95 2.12
C ALA A 210 -11.53 19.66 3.20
N GLY A 211 -11.19 18.88 4.23
CA GLY A 211 -12.11 18.51 5.34
C GLY A 211 -12.18 19.54 6.46
N PHE A 212 -11.82 20.78 6.25
CA PHE A 212 -11.91 21.83 7.28
C PHE A 212 -13.36 22.15 7.67
N HIS A 213 -13.60 22.37 8.95
CA HIS A 213 -14.94 22.71 9.46
C HIS A 213 -15.28 24.20 9.34
N ARG A 214 -14.27 25.05 9.35
CA ARG A 214 -14.43 26.50 9.24
C ARG A 214 -13.32 27.09 8.39
N LYS A 215 -13.67 28.11 7.63
CA LYS A 215 -12.72 28.98 6.94
C LYS A 215 -12.97 30.43 7.34
N PHE A 216 -11.91 31.18 7.47
CA PHE A 216 -11.98 32.62 7.68
C PHE A 216 -11.46 33.29 6.43
N GLU A 217 -12.29 34.08 5.80
CA GLU A 217 -12.00 34.85 4.60
C GLU A 217 -11.99 36.33 4.91
N SER A 218 -11.13 37.10 4.26
CA SER A 218 -11.18 38.56 4.27
C SER A 218 -11.86 39.07 3.00
N ASN A 219 -12.03 40.39 2.91
CA ASN A 219 -12.60 41.00 1.71
C ASN A 219 -11.75 40.73 0.46
N ASP A 220 -10.43 40.60 0.64
CA ASP A 220 -9.44 40.48 -0.43
C ASP A 220 -8.96 39.06 -0.66
N ILE A 221 -9.18 38.14 0.30
CA ILE A 221 -8.68 36.78 0.22
C ILE A 221 -9.84 35.79 0.37
N LYS A 222 -10.04 34.98 -0.67
CA LYS A 222 -11.01 33.87 -0.69
C LYS A 222 -10.31 32.54 -0.75
N MET A 223 -10.83 31.57 0.01
CA MET A 223 -10.35 30.18 0.02
C MET A 223 -11.31 29.30 -0.78
N ASN A 224 -10.81 28.70 -1.86
CA ASN A 224 -11.60 27.81 -2.70
C ASN A 224 -11.00 26.39 -2.71
N ILE A 225 -11.87 25.38 -2.66
CA ILE A 225 -11.47 24.00 -2.95
C ILE A 225 -11.44 23.85 -4.46
N LEU A 226 -10.31 23.41 -5.01
CA LEU A 226 -10.16 23.13 -6.43
C LEU A 226 -10.37 21.63 -6.65
N PRO A 227 -11.51 21.20 -7.22
CA PRO A 227 -11.75 19.79 -7.48
C PRO A 227 -10.82 19.24 -8.55
N GLY A 228 -10.42 17.97 -8.41
CA GLY A 228 -9.56 17.28 -9.36
C GLY A 228 -8.07 17.64 -9.24
N VAL A 229 -7.65 18.35 -8.20
CA VAL A 229 -6.24 18.68 -7.93
C VAL A 229 -5.78 17.89 -6.70
N GLY A 230 -4.64 17.19 -6.83
CA GLY A 230 -4.06 16.39 -5.75
C GLY A 230 -4.36 14.89 -5.85
N VAL A 231 -3.89 14.14 -4.88
CA VAL A 231 -3.94 12.67 -4.88
C VAL A 231 -5.35 12.15 -4.62
N GLU A 232 -6.16 12.86 -3.85
CA GLU A 232 -7.51 12.46 -3.44
C GLU A 232 -8.63 13.17 -4.22
N GLY A 233 -8.29 13.92 -5.26
CA GLY A 233 -9.27 14.53 -6.16
C GLY A 233 -10.12 15.64 -5.53
N CYS A 234 -9.59 16.32 -4.51
CA CYS A 234 -10.23 17.50 -3.91
C CYS A 234 -10.27 18.68 -4.85
#